data_49862afe0e6af0c294a6e32f0998ddf0
#
_entry.id   49862afe0e6af0c294a6e32f0998ddf0
#
_cell.length_a   1.000
_cell.length_b   1.000
_cell.length_c   1.000
_cell.angle_alpha   90.00
_cell.angle_beta   90.00
_cell.angle_gamma   90.00
#
_symmetry.space_group_name_H-M   'P 1'
#
loop_
_entity.id
_entity.type
_entity.pdbx_description
1 polymer ?
#
loop_
_entity_poly.entity_id
_entity_poly.type
_entity_poly.pdbx_seq_one_letter_code
_entity_poly.pdbx_strand_id
1 'polypeptide(L)'
;MNIQNSVFYVGGSKGGVGKSLFSFALVDYLLNRNANVLLVDTDTDNPDVFKAHKDLALPNLLCRLNSLDDADGWADLLDTVQNYPDHAVVINAAARTKTSTASYGDIMKEALREMQRELTVFWIINRHRDSIELLHSFQEVFTDVPIHVCRNLYFGEARRFDLYNTSKAREAVEKNSRTLDFPA
;
A
#
# COMPACT_ATOMS: atom_id res chain seq x y z
N MET A 1 5.68 1.45 -17.68
CA MET A 1 4.67 1.62 -16.64
C MET A 1 4.04 3.00 -16.81
N ASN A 2 2.75 3.08 -17.08
CA ASN A 2 2.05 4.36 -17.10
C ASN A 2 1.64 4.68 -15.66
N ILE A 3 2.28 5.66 -15.04
CA ILE A 3 2.06 6.02 -13.63
C ILE A 3 0.57 6.31 -13.35
N GLN A 4 -0.14 6.92 -14.29
CA GLN A 4 -1.56 7.27 -14.13
C GLN A 4 -2.48 6.03 -14.01
N ASN A 5 -2.08 4.90 -14.59
CA ASN A 5 -2.84 3.66 -14.49
C ASN A 5 -2.51 2.85 -13.23
N SER A 6 -1.61 3.35 -12.40
CA SER A 6 -1.10 2.59 -11.26
C SER A 6 -1.95 2.81 -10.01
N VAL A 7 -2.19 1.70 -9.30
CA VAL A 7 -2.75 1.68 -7.94
C VAL A 7 -1.67 1.13 -7.02
N PHE A 8 -1.25 1.94 -6.07
CA PHE A 8 -0.23 1.59 -5.08
C PHE A 8 -0.90 1.33 -3.74
N TYR A 9 -0.77 0.10 -3.25
CA TYR A 9 -1.26 -0.28 -1.92
C TYR A 9 -0.08 -0.29 -0.95
N VAL A 10 -0.09 0.61 0.02
CA VAL A 10 0.93 0.69 1.07
C VAL A 10 0.43 -0.05 2.30
N GLY A 11 0.87 -1.29 2.46
CA GLY A 11 0.51 -2.19 3.55
C GLY A 11 1.65 -2.45 4.52
N GLY A 12 1.35 -3.19 5.56
CA GLY A 12 2.36 -3.59 6.57
C GLY A 12 1.73 -4.27 7.76
N SER A 13 2.57 -4.84 8.62
CA SER A 13 2.13 -5.76 9.65
C SER A 13 1.31 -5.17 10.78
N LYS A 14 1.65 -3.96 11.22
CA LYS A 14 1.06 -3.33 12.43
C LYS A 14 1.07 -1.82 12.36
N GLY A 15 0.44 -1.19 13.36
CA GLY A 15 0.64 0.22 13.66
C GLY A 15 2.12 0.53 13.94
N GLY A 16 2.58 1.68 13.50
CA GLY A 16 3.94 2.16 13.75
C GLY A 16 5.06 1.56 12.90
N VAL A 17 4.80 0.68 11.92
CA VAL A 17 5.85 0.14 11.04
C VAL A 17 6.37 1.14 9.99
N GLY A 18 5.68 2.27 9.80
CA GLY A 18 6.08 3.32 8.86
C GLY A 18 5.26 3.39 7.58
N LYS A 19 4.07 2.79 7.51
CA LYS A 19 3.18 2.87 6.34
C LYS A 19 2.88 4.31 5.94
N SER A 20 2.39 5.11 6.90
CA SER A 20 2.07 6.53 6.67
C SER A 20 3.28 7.29 6.16
N LEU A 21 4.47 7.09 6.75
CA LEU A 21 5.70 7.75 6.30
C LEU A 21 6.06 7.37 4.86
N PHE A 22 5.94 6.09 4.51
CA PHE A 22 6.15 5.62 3.14
C PHE A 22 5.11 6.22 2.18
N SER A 23 3.84 6.29 2.61
CA SER A 23 2.77 6.89 1.82
C SER A 23 3.02 8.39 1.56
N PHE A 24 3.51 9.14 2.56
CA PHE A 24 3.95 10.52 2.36
C PHE A 24 5.02 10.64 1.27
N ALA A 25 6.08 9.83 1.39
CA ALA A 25 7.18 9.85 0.42
C ALA A 25 6.72 9.47 -0.99
N LEU A 26 5.79 8.50 -1.12
CA LEU A 26 5.25 8.06 -2.40
C LEU A 26 4.37 9.14 -3.05
N VAL A 27 3.49 9.78 -2.27
CA VAL A 27 2.65 10.89 -2.76
C VAL A 27 3.54 12.04 -3.25
N ASP A 28 4.51 12.46 -2.44
CA ASP A 28 5.46 13.52 -2.82
C ASP A 28 6.23 13.16 -4.10
N TYR A 29 6.72 11.93 -4.18
CA TYR A 29 7.42 11.42 -5.37
C TYR A 29 6.57 11.51 -6.64
N LEU A 30 5.28 11.17 -6.56
CA LEU A 30 4.36 11.21 -7.69
C LEU A 30 4.02 12.65 -8.08
N LEU A 31 3.75 13.51 -7.11
CA LEU A 31 3.47 14.94 -7.34
C LEU A 31 4.66 15.66 -7.98
N ASN A 32 5.89 15.37 -7.55
CA ASN A 32 7.11 15.91 -8.14
C ASN A 32 7.36 15.44 -9.59
N ARG A 33 6.61 14.43 -10.06
CA ARG A 33 6.57 13.97 -11.45
C ARG A 33 5.36 14.50 -12.24
N ASN A 34 4.66 15.49 -11.68
CA ASN A 34 3.45 16.06 -12.25
C ASN A 34 2.35 15.01 -12.50
N ALA A 35 2.32 13.93 -11.74
CA ALA A 35 1.22 12.98 -11.80
C ALA A 35 -0.01 13.56 -11.08
N ASN A 36 -1.21 13.24 -11.62
CA ASN A 36 -2.42 13.40 -10.84
C ASN A 36 -2.48 12.28 -9.81
N VAL A 37 -2.69 12.61 -8.56
CA VAL A 37 -2.67 11.65 -7.44
C VAL A 37 -4.03 11.64 -6.74
N LEU A 38 -4.57 10.44 -6.55
CA LEU A 38 -5.68 10.16 -5.66
C LEU A 38 -5.11 9.45 -4.42
N LEU A 39 -5.05 10.17 -3.31
CA LEU A 39 -4.69 9.61 -2.01
C LEU A 39 -5.94 9.10 -1.31
N VAL A 40 -5.95 7.82 -0.96
CA VAL A 40 -6.99 7.20 -0.13
C VAL A 40 -6.36 6.73 1.18
N ASP A 41 -6.69 7.39 2.28
CA ASP A 41 -6.27 6.96 3.61
C ASP A 41 -7.36 6.07 4.20
N THR A 42 -7.02 4.84 4.57
CA THR A 42 -8.00 3.89 5.11
C THR A 42 -7.88 3.71 6.62
N ASP A 43 -6.95 4.39 7.28
CA ASP A 43 -6.85 4.43 8.73
C ASP A 43 -7.75 5.55 9.29
N THR A 44 -9.04 5.28 9.36
CA THR A 44 -10.05 6.27 9.78
C THR A 44 -9.91 6.71 11.24
N ASP A 45 -9.25 5.90 12.08
CA ASP A 45 -8.99 6.27 13.48
C ASP A 45 -7.83 7.28 13.58
N ASN A 46 -6.77 7.06 12.79
CA ASN A 46 -5.58 7.92 12.76
C ASN A 46 -5.20 8.29 11.32
N PRO A 47 -6.02 9.10 10.61
CA PRO A 47 -5.80 9.39 9.20
C PRO A 47 -4.72 10.46 9.00
N ASP A 48 -3.49 10.15 9.39
CA ASP A 48 -2.39 11.12 9.40
C ASP A 48 -2.02 11.58 8.00
N VAL A 49 -2.07 10.66 7.02
CA VAL A 49 -1.71 10.98 5.63
C VAL A 49 -2.80 11.87 5.01
N PHE A 50 -4.07 11.56 5.24
CA PHE A 50 -5.18 12.41 4.80
C PHE A 50 -5.13 13.81 5.43
N LYS A 51 -4.96 13.89 6.76
CA LYS A 51 -4.90 15.18 7.49
C LYS A 51 -3.80 16.09 6.99
N ALA A 52 -2.63 15.53 6.65
CA ALA A 52 -1.50 16.29 6.17
C ALA A 52 -1.67 16.85 4.75
N HIS A 53 -2.50 16.19 3.92
CA HIS A 53 -2.60 16.53 2.50
C HIS A 53 -3.91 17.23 2.11
N LYS A 54 -5.00 17.03 2.85
CA LYS A 54 -6.35 17.49 2.48
C LYS A 54 -6.45 19.00 2.25
N ASP A 55 -5.63 19.79 2.93
CA ASP A 55 -5.69 21.26 2.91
C ASP A 55 -4.57 21.87 2.02
N LEU A 56 -3.76 21.06 1.32
CA LEU A 56 -2.67 21.57 0.49
C LEU A 56 -3.12 22.29 -0.80
N ALA A 57 -4.40 22.18 -1.16
CA ALA A 57 -5.00 22.84 -2.34
C ALA A 57 -4.17 22.68 -3.64
N LEU A 58 -3.52 21.52 -3.83
CA LEU A 58 -2.77 21.23 -5.04
C LEU A 58 -3.73 20.78 -6.15
N PRO A 59 -3.63 21.32 -7.37
CA PRO A 59 -4.58 21.03 -8.44
C PRO A 59 -4.53 19.57 -8.92
N ASN A 60 -3.42 18.89 -8.70
CA ASN A 60 -3.17 17.50 -9.08
C ASN A 60 -3.19 16.51 -7.90
N LEU A 61 -3.76 16.91 -6.76
CA LEU A 61 -3.92 16.03 -5.59
C LEU A 61 -5.37 16.01 -5.11
N LEU A 62 -5.93 14.82 -5.06
CA LEU A 62 -7.23 14.55 -4.42
C LEU A 62 -7.02 13.65 -3.22
N CYS A 63 -7.69 13.97 -2.11
CA CYS A 63 -7.61 13.17 -0.89
C CYS A 63 -8.98 12.62 -0.52
N ARG A 64 -9.02 11.36 -0.13
CA ARG A 64 -10.22 10.67 0.36
C ARG A 64 -9.90 9.92 1.64
N LEU A 65 -10.90 9.85 2.51
CA LEU A 65 -10.91 9.01 3.69
C LEU A 65 -11.91 7.89 3.44
N ASN A 66 -11.52 6.64 3.62
CA ASN A 66 -12.37 5.50 3.36
C ASN A 66 -12.02 4.37 4.34
N SER A 67 -13.00 3.69 4.95
CA SER A 67 -12.74 2.49 5.74
C SER A 67 -12.75 1.24 4.85
N LEU A 68 -11.84 0.31 5.10
CA LEU A 68 -11.85 -1.01 4.47
C LEU A 68 -12.26 -2.12 5.46
N ASP A 69 -13.05 -1.79 6.47
CA ASP A 69 -13.46 -2.75 7.50
C ASP A 69 -14.58 -3.69 7.01
N ASP A 70 -15.39 -3.26 6.04
CA ASP A 70 -16.56 -3.98 5.51
C ASP A 70 -16.68 -3.91 3.98
N ALA A 71 -17.71 -4.57 3.44
CA ALA A 71 -17.98 -4.66 2.01
C ALA A 71 -18.24 -3.28 1.37
N ASP A 72 -18.97 -2.42 2.07
CA ASP A 72 -19.36 -1.12 1.55
C ASP A 72 -18.13 -0.23 1.36
N GLY A 73 -17.21 -0.25 2.31
CA GLY A 73 -15.93 0.47 2.18
C GLY A 73 -15.06 -0.01 1.03
N TRP A 74 -15.04 -1.32 0.72
CA TRP A 74 -14.34 -1.83 -0.46
C TRP A 74 -15.04 -1.42 -1.75
N ALA A 75 -16.37 -1.43 -1.79
CA ALA A 75 -17.13 -0.94 -2.95
C ALA A 75 -16.89 0.55 -3.18
N ASP A 76 -16.93 1.38 -2.14
CA ASP A 76 -16.64 2.81 -2.22
C ASP A 76 -15.22 3.10 -2.71
N LEU A 77 -14.23 2.30 -2.29
CA LEU A 77 -12.87 2.41 -2.82
C LEU A 77 -12.84 2.17 -4.33
N LEU A 78 -13.47 1.10 -4.80
CA LEU A 78 -13.49 0.74 -6.22
C LEU A 78 -14.22 1.77 -7.06
N ASP A 79 -15.38 2.26 -6.60
CA ASP A 79 -16.10 3.35 -7.24
C ASP A 79 -15.25 4.63 -7.32
N THR A 80 -14.53 4.94 -6.24
CA THR A 80 -13.62 6.08 -6.20
C THR A 80 -12.50 5.91 -7.23
N VAL A 81 -11.87 4.74 -7.31
CA VAL A 81 -10.81 4.46 -8.31
C VAL A 81 -11.34 4.57 -9.74
N GLN A 82 -12.55 4.09 -9.99
CA GLN A 82 -13.20 4.14 -11.31
C GLN A 82 -13.52 5.57 -11.75
N ASN A 83 -13.93 6.43 -10.82
CA ASN A 83 -14.28 7.83 -11.11
C ASN A 83 -13.05 8.72 -11.37
N TYR A 84 -11.83 8.26 -11.07
CA TYR A 84 -10.59 8.99 -11.29
C TYR A 84 -9.59 8.20 -12.16
N PRO A 85 -9.94 7.90 -13.43
CA PRO A 85 -9.14 7.02 -14.29
C PRO A 85 -7.75 7.58 -14.62
N ASP A 86 -7.58 8.91 -14.60
CA ASP A 86 -6.34 9.60 -14.95
C ASP A 86 -5.45 9.91 -13.71
N HIS A 87 -5.75 9.31 -12.56
CA HIS A 87 -4.99 9.53 -11.33
C HIS A 87 -4.22 8.26 -10.93
N ALA A 88 -2.96 8.42 -10.58
CA ALA A 88 -2.24 7.42 -9.79
C ALA A 88 -2.88 7.33 -8.40
N VAL A 89 -3.25 6.13 -7.98
CA VAL A 89 -3.91 5.94 -6.68
C VAL A 89 -2.90 5.49 -5.65
N VAL A 90 -2.88 6.14 -4.49
CA VAL A 90 -2.09 5.71 -3.33
C VAL A 90 -3.03 5.37 -2.20
N ILE A 91 -3.06 4.10 -1.81
CA ILE A 91 -3.89 3.59 -0.70
C ILE A 91 -2.98 3.42 0.52
N ASN A 92 -3.17 4.23 1.56
CA ASN A 92 -2.53 4.04 2.86
C ASN A 92 -3.37 3.07 3.69
N ALA A 93 -2.93 1.82 3.83
CA ALA A 93 -3.73 0.78 4.47
C ALA A 93 -3.69 0.86 6.00
N ALA A 94 -4.86 0.79 6.63
CA ALA A 94 -4.96 0.61 8.08
C ALA A 94 -4.31 -0.71 8.53
N ALA A 95 -3.82 -0.73 9.76
CA ALA A 95 -3.13 -1.93 10.30
C ALA A 95 -4.08 -3.13 10.54
N ARG A 96 -5.39 -2.89 10.63
CA ARG A 96 -6.41 -3.88 11.01
C ARG A 96 -7.14 -4.57 9.85
N THR A 97 -6.80 -4.27 8.61
CA THR A 97 -7.54 -4.74 7.41
C THR A 97 -7.30 -6.22 7.04
N LYS A 98 -6.63 -7.03 7.88
CA LYS A 98 -6.29 -8.42 7.54
C LYS A 98 -7.51 -9.26 7.13
N THR A 99 -8.59 -9.23 7.93
CA THR A 99 -9.78 -10.06 7.69
C THR A 99 -10.53 -9.58 6.45
N SER A 100 -10.75 -8.29 6.32
CA SER A 100 -11.44 -7.72 5.16
C SER A 100 -10.61 -7.88 3.87
N THR A 101 -9.29 -7.75 3.94
CA THR A 101 -8.40 -8.01 2.80
C THR A 101 -8.51 -9.48 2.33
N ALA A 102 -8.60 -10.43 3.24
CA ALA A 102 -8.80 -11.82 2.88
C ALA A 102 -10.17 -12.08 2.22
N SER A 103 -11.19 -11.32 2.60
CA SER A 103 -12.55 -11.47 2.07
C SER A 103 -12.76 -10.76 0.73
N TYR A 104 -12.15 -9.60 0.55
CA TYR A 104 -12.45 -8.70 -0.58
C TYR A 104 -11.26 -8.45 -1.53
N GLY A 105 -10.07 -8.94 -1.20
CA GLY A 105 -8.87 -8.72 -2.02
C GLY A 105 -8.96 -9.30 -3.43
N ASP A 106 -9.61 -10.45 -3.61
CA ASP A 106 -9.83 -11.04 -4.93
C ASP A 106 -10.79 -10.19 -5.77
N ILE A 107 -11.85 -9.65 -5.16
CA ILE A 107 -12.80 -8.74 -5.82
C ILE A 107 -12.06 -7.47 -6.27
N MET A 108 -11.22 -6.91 -5.40
CA MET A 108 -10.39 -5.74 -5.77
C MET A 108 -9.49 -6.04 -6.98
N LYS A 109 -8.81 -7.18 -7.00
CA LYS A 109 -7.93 -7.55 -8.12
C LYS A 109 -8.69 -7.64 -9.43
N GLU A 110 -9.85 -8.30 -9.42
CA GLU A 110 -10.67 -8.45 -10.61
C GLU A 110 -11.19 -7.11 -11.12
N ALA A 111 -11.77 -6.29 -10.24
CA ALA A 111 -12.24 -4.95 -10.60
C ALA A 111 -11.13 -4.06 -11.17
N LEU A 112 -9.92 -4.09 -10.59
CA LEU A 112 -8.79 -3.32 -11.12
C LEU A 112 -8.35 -3.83 -12.51
N ARG A 113 -8.41 -5.14 -12.78
CA ARG A 113 -8.14 -5.69 -14.11
C ARG A 113 -9.18 -5.21 -15.15
N GLU A 114 -10.47 -5.22 -14.80
CA GLU A 114 -11.53 -4.70 -15.67
C GLU A 114 -11.34 -3.21 -15.97
N MET A 115 -10.89 -2.43 -14.97
CA MET A 115 -10.55 -1.01 -15.14
C MET A 115 -9.20 -0.78 -15.86
N GLN A 116 -8.46 -1.84 -16.23
CA GLN A 116 -7.11 -1.78 -16.81
C GLN A 116 -6.12 -1.04 -15.92
N ARG A 117 -6.24 -1.22 -14.58
CA ARG A 117 -5.37 -0.61 -13.57
C ARG A 117 -4.33 -1.63 -13.08
N GLU A 118 -3.10 -1.17 -12.90
CA GLU A 118 -1.99 -1.99 -12.42
C GLU A 118 -1.81 -1.84 -10.90
N LEU A 119 -2.09 -2.91 -10.16
CA LEU A 119 -1.86 -2.93 -8.71
C LEU A 119 -0.41 -3.27 -8.40
N THR A 120 0.23 -2.45 -7.58
CA THR A 120 1.54 -2.70 -6.99
C THR A 120 1.45 -2.52 -5.48
N VAL A 121 1.98 -3.47 -4.73
CA VAL A 121 1.98 -3.42 -3.27
C VAL A 121 3.37 -3.05 -2.75
N PHE A 122 3.42 -2.10 -1.82
CA PHE A 122 4.56 -1.84 -0.95
C PHE A 122 4.24 -2.33 0.45
N TRP A 123 4.92 -3.38 0.88
CA TRP A 123 4.71 -3.99 2.18
C TRP A 123 5.82 -3.58 3.14
N ILE A 124 5.48 -2.72 4.10
CA ILE A 124 6.44 -2.15 5.03
C ILE A 124 6.64 -3.12 6.20
N ILE A 125 7.89 -3.43 6.50
CA ILE A 125 8.26 -4.33 7.58
C ILE A 125 9.18 -3.69 8.60
N ASN A 126 9.05 -4.16 9.86
CA ASN A 126 10.02 -4.03 10.91
C ASN A 126 10.77 -5.36 11.12
N ARG A 127 11.46 -5.53 12.24
CA ARG A 127 12.26 -6.73 12.55
C ARG A 127 11.47 -7.83 13.29
N HIS A 128 10.18 -7.63 13.55
CA HIS A 128 9.38 -8.57 14.31
C HIS A 128 8.80 -9.68 13.43
N ARG A 129 8.56 -10.84 14.07
CA ARG A 129 8.05 -12.05 13.41
C ARG A 129 6.70 -11.84 12.74
N ASP A 130 5.80 -11.10 13.36
CA ASP A 130 4.48 -10.81 12.82
C ASP A 130 4.49 -10.05 11.48
N SER A 131 5.57 -9.29 11.19
CA SER A 131 5.76 -8.67 9.88
C SER A 131 5.79 -9.70 8.76
N ILE A 132 6.37 -10.88 9.03
CA ILE A 132 6.54 -11.94 8.03
C ILE A 132 5.29 -12.82 7.97
N GLU A 133 4.69 -13.14 9.11
CA GLU A 133 3.46 -13.93 9.16
C GLU A 133 2.31 -13.23 8.43
N LEU A 134 2.17 -11.92 8.62
CA LEU A 134 1.15 -11.14 7.93
C LEU A 134 1.45 -10.93 6.43
N LEU A 135 2.74 -10.81 6.06
CA LEU A 135 3.14 -10.80 4.66
C LEU A 135 2.74 -12.10 3.96
N HIS A 136 2.99 -13.24 4.60
CA HIS A 136 2.61 -14.54 4.03
C HIS A 136 1.10 -14.63 3.80
N SER A 137 0.29 -14.28 4.82
CA SER A 137 -1.17 -14.27 4.67
C SER A 137 -1.66 -13.31 3.57
N PHE A 138 -0.98 -12.18 3.37
CA PHE A 138 -1.29 -11.25 2.31
C PHE A 138 -0.92 -11.81 0.92
N GLN A 139 0.22 -12.48 0.80
CA GLN A 139 0.66 -13.13 -0.44
C GLN A 139 -0.28 -14.25 -0.90
N GLU A 140 -0.98 -14.92 0.02
CA GLU A 140 -1.97 -15.97 -0.31
C GLU A 140 -3.18 -15.39 -1.07
N VAL A 141 -3.55 -14.13 -0.81
CA VAL A 141 -4.64 -13.43 -1.50
C VAL A 141 -4.13 -12.76 -2.79
N PHE A 142 -2.97 -12.12 -2.74
CA PHE A 142 -2.41 -11.33 -3.84
C PHE A 142 -1.27 -12.06 -4.57
N THR A 143 -1.55 -13.29 -5.05
CA THR A 143 -0.55 -14.19 -5.66
C THR A 143 0.08 -13.63 -6.93
N ASP A 144 -0.70 -12.93 -7.76
CA ASP A 144 -0.30 -12.42 -9.08
C ASP A 144 0.06 -10.92 -9.08
N VAL A 145 0.14 -10.32 -7.90
CA VAL A 145 0.41 -8.89 -7.74
C VAL A 145 1.87 -8.69 -7.34
N PRO A 146 2.59 -7.73 -7.95
CA PRO A 146 3.93 -7.36 -7.50
C PRO A 146 3.88 -6.83 -6.06
N ILE A 147 4.58 -7.51 -5.13
CA ILE A 147 4.68 -7.11 -3.72
C ILE A 147 6.13 -6.77 -3.41
N HIS A 148 6.45 -5.49 -3.40
CA HIS A 148 7.76 -5.01 -2.97
C HIS A 148 7.80 -4.92 -1.45
N VAL A 149 8.73 -5.64 -0.82
CA VAL A 149 8.92 -5.55 0.63
C VAL A 149 9.89 -4.43 0.96
N CYS A 150 9.46 -3.51 1.82
CA CYS A 150 10.25 -2.36 2.22
C CYS A 150 10.71 -2.52 3.68
N ARG A 151 12.02 -2.78 3.88
CA ARG A 151 12.61 -2.77 5.22
C ARG A 151 12.72 -1.33 5.70
N ASN A 152 12.01 -0.99 6.75
CA ASN A 152 12.13 0.34 7.35
C ASN A 152 13.39 0.40 8.23
N LEU A 153 14.43 1.07 7.75
CA LEU A 153 15.73 1.12 8.41
C LEU A 153 15.74 1.93 9.71
N TYR A 154 14.66 2.62 10.05
CA TYR A 154 14.44 3.16 11.40
C TYR A 154 14.57 2.07 12.47
N PHE A 155 14.17 0.83 12.15
CA PHE A 155 14.28 -0.32 13.08
C PHE A 155 15.65 -1.00 13.06
N GLY A 156 16.60 -0.51 12.29
CA GLY A 156 17.96 -1.00 12.21
C GLY A 156 18.43 -1.26 10.77
N GLU A 157 19.72 -1.48 10.63
CA GLU A 157 20.35 -1.77 9.35
C GLU A 157 19.72 -2.98 8.64
N ALA A 158 19.77 -3.00 7.31
CA ALA A 158 19.22 -4.07 6.46
C ALA A 158 19.62 -5.49 6.89
N ARG A 159 20.88 -5.68 7.32
CA ARG A 159 21.38 -6.98 7.82
C ARG A 159 20.68 -7.46 9.09
N ARG A 160 20.06 -6.58 9.86
CA ARG A 160 19.36 -6.90 11.13
C ARG A 160 17.93 -7.39 10.96
N PHE A 161 17.43 -7.47 9.72
CA PHE A 161 16.12 -8.05 9.40
C PHE A 161 16.25 -9.57 9.18
N ASP A 162 16.96 -10.27 10.09
CA ASP A 162 17.34 -11.69 9.92
C ASP A 162 16.14 -12.59 9.62
N LEU A 163 15.02 -12.39 10.35
CA LEU A 163 13.81 -13.18 10.15
C LEU A 163 13.27 -13.07 8.73
N TYR A 164 13.31 -11.88 8.13
CA TYR A 164 12.91 -11.69 6.74
C TYR A 164 14.02 -12.16 5.79
N ASN A 165 15.26 -11.77 6.03
CA ASN A 165 16.39 -12.02 5.13
C ASN A 165 16.63 -13.51 4.88
N THR A 166 16.27 -14.39 5.83
CA THR A 166 16.41 -15.85 5.75
C THR A 166 15.08 -16.57 5.51
N SER A 167 14.00 -15.84 5.22
CA SER A 167 12.67 -16.42 5.11
C SER A 167 12.34 -16.89 3.70
N LYS A 168 11.46 -17.89 3.59
CA LYS A 168 10.84 -18.29 2.32
C LYS A 168 9.97 -17.16 1.72
N ALA A 169 9.46 -16.24 2.56
CA ALA A 169 8.70 -15.09 2.11
C ALA A 169 9.57 -14.17 1.23
N ARG A 170 10.84 -13.95 1.61
CA ARG A 170 11.80 -13.21 0.78
C ARG A 170 12.04 -13.90 -0.55
N GLU A 171 12.29 -15.21 -0.54
CA GLU A 171 12.49 -15.98 -1.77
C GLU A 171 11.30 -15.88 -2.72
N ALA A 172 10.08 -15.87 -2.18
CA ALA A 172 8.85 -15.69 -2.94
C ALA A 172 8.73 -14.28 -3.52
N VAL A 173 9.03 -13.26 -2.72
CA VAL A 173 9.03 -11.85 -3.17
C VAL A 173 10.03 -11.62 -4.30
N GLU A 174 11.26 -12.09 -4.15
CA GLU A 174 12.35 -11.80 -5.10
C GLU A 174 12.21 -12.53 -6.45
N LYS A 175 11.23 -13.42 -6.63
CA LYS A 175 10.89 -14.01 -7.93
C LYS A 175 10.28 -13.01 -8.91
N ASN A 176 9.36 -12.14 -8.43
CA ASN A 176 8.57 -11.24 -9.26
C ASN A 176 8.63 -9.78 -8.80
N SER A 177 9.31 -9.51 -7.68
CA SER A 177 9.32 -8.21 -7.01
C SER A 177 10.70 -7.93 -6.42
N ARG A 178 10.80 -6.94 -5.54
CA ARG A 178 12.08 -6.52 -4.94
C ARG A 178 11.96 -6.29 -3.44
N THR A 179 13.07 -6.54 -2.75
CA THR A 179 13.29 -5.99 -1.41
C THR A 179 13.90 -4.61 -1.53
N LEU A 180 13.31 -3.63 -0.89
CA LEU A 180 13.74 -2.24 -0.88
C LEU A 180 14.15 -1.85 0.54
N ASP A 181 15.04 -0.89 0.65
CA ASP A 181 15.43 -0.27 1.91
C ASP A 181 14.83 1.14 1.98
N PHE A 182 13.97 1.36 2.95
CA PHE A 182 13.39 2.66 3.22
C PHE A 182 14.23 3.32 4.32
N PRO A 183 14.88 4.45 4.05
CA PRO A 183 15.83 5.09 4.98
C PRO A 183 15.14 5.58 6.25
N ALA A 184 15.95 5.70 7.34
CA ALA A 184 15.53 6.24 8.60
C ALA A 184 15.39 7.77 8.56
#